data_2028f49f836da500c7770534a27f034c
#
_entry.id   2028f49f836da500c7770534a27f034c
#
_cell.length_a   1.000
_cell.length_b   1.000
_cell.length_c   1.000
_cell.angle_alpha   90.00
_cell.angle_beta   90.00
_cell.angle_gamma   90.00
#
_symmetry.space_group_name_H-M   'P 1'
#
loop_
_entity.id
_entity.type
_entity.pdbx_description
1 polymer ?
#
loop_
_entity_poly.entity_id
_entity_poly.type
_entity_poly.pdbx_seq_one_letter_code
_entity_poly.pdbx_strand_id
1 'polypeptide(L)'
;MIKCILFSLSLLLLFLSGSTFAACTDQPSNDVDWTNCNFVESTDLSGVALANAEMSGVNLALANIEKSQINNANMSFGNFISTNFNNSNLYASNLQYANC
;
A
#
# COMPACT_ATOMS: atom_id res chain seq x y z
N MET A 1 8.41 3.97 -11.17
CA MET A 1 8.77 3.24 -11.82
C MET A 1 10.15 3.02 -12.19
N ILE A 2 10.71 3.62 -12.93
CA ILE A 2 12.02 3.49 -13.24
C ILE A 2 12.87 3.41 -12.10
N LYS A 3 12.65 4.20 -11.17
CA LYS A 3 13.40 4.13 -10.06
C LYS A 3 13.40 2.84 -9.43
N CYS A 4 12.41 2.19 -9.40
CA CYS A 4 12.37 0.93 -8.71
C CYS A 4 13.31 0.02 -9.42
N ILE A 5 13.31 0.10 -10.65
CA ILE A 5 14.13 -0.73 -11.41
C ILE A 5 15.56 -0.45 -11.23
N LEU A 6 15.91 0.74 -11.33
CA LEU A 6 17.24 1.08 -11.21
C LEU A 6 17.71 0.58 -9.98
N PHE A 7 16.98 0.80 -9.04
CA PHE A 7 17.35 0.43 -7.80
C PHE A 7 17.57 -1.02 -7.69
N SER A 8 16.70 -1.74 -8.13
CA SER A 8 16.80 -3.14 -7.94
C SER A 8 18.02 -3.62 -8.66
N LEU A 9 18.33 -2.98 -9.69
CA LEU A 9 19.40 -3.40 -10.41
C LEU A 9 20.65 -3.16 -9.70
N SER A 10 20.79 -2.11 -9.17
CA SER A 10 22.02 -1.84 -8.60
C SER A 10 22.22 -2.67 -7.44
N LEU A 11 21.29 -2.86 -6.75
CA LEU A 11 21.48 -3.57 -5.67
C LEU A 11 21.31 -4.89 -5.80
N LEU A 12 20.86 -5.19 -6.79
CA LEU A 12 20.53 -6.46 -6.91
C LEU A 12 21.42 -7.25 -6.18
N LEU A 13 22.37 -6.89 -5.96
CA LEU A 13 23.23 -7.68 -5.37
C LEU A 13 22.97 -7.69 -4.04
N LEU A 14 22.59 -6.85 -3.54
CA LEU A 14 22.37 -6.83 -2.27
C LEU A 14 21.20 -7.32 -1.85
N PHE A 15 20.40 -7.25 -2.52
CA PHE A 15 19.19 -7.56 -2.07
C PHE A 15 19.18 -8.79 -1.39
N LEU A 16 20.09 -9.36 -1.56
CA LEU A 16 20.04 -10.62 -1.04
C LEU A 16 20.11 -10.43 0.35
N SER A 17 20.48 -9.51 0.78
CA SER A 17 20.64 -9.40 2.14
C SER A 17 19.41 -9.08 2.83
N GLY A 18 18.49 -9.67 2.63
CA GLY A 18 17.38 -9.41 3.44
C GLY A 18 16.80 -8.05 3.31
N SER A 19 17.10 -7.38 2.28
CA SER A 19 16.51 -6.10 2.20
C SER A 19 15.07 -6.38 2.01
N THR A 20 14.23 -5.55 2.48
CA THR A 20 12.84 -5.77 2.39
C THR A 20 12.31 -5.13 1.16
N PHE A 21 11.59 -5.84 0.41
CA PHE A 21 10.92 -5.28 -0.72
C PHE A 21 9.45 -5.44 -0.48
N ALA A 22 8.69 -4.58 -1.08
CA ALA A 22 7.25 -4.68 -0.99
C ALA A 22 6.86 -6.04 -1.54
N ALA A 23 6.03 -6.76 -0.84
CA ALA A 23 5.55 -8.04 -1.31
C ALA A 23 4.07 -7.91 -1.58
N CYS A 24 3.73 -7.60 -2.80
CA CYS A 24 2.35 -7.28 -3.15
C CYS A 24 1.40 -8.47 -3.04
N THR A 25 1.92 -9.66 -2.89
CA THR A 25 1.06 -10.82 -2.70
C THR A 25 0.89 -11.16 -1.22
N ASP A 26 1.49 -10.39 -0.32
CA ASP A 26 1.33 -10.67 1.09
C ASP A 26 -0.12 -10.41 1.49
N GLN A 27 -0.60 -11.19 2.42
CA GLN A 27 -1.94 -11.01 2.93
C GLN A 27 -2.04 -9.69 3.68
N PRO A 28 -3.19 -9.06 3.68
CA PRO A 28 -3.37 -7.85 4.46
C PRO A 28 -3.05 -8.13 5.92
N SER A 29 -2.24 -7.31 6.50
CA SER A 29 -1.92 -7.43 7.91
C SER A 29 -1.34 -6.12 8.41
N ASN A 30 -1.30 -5.94 9.72
CA ASN A 30 -0.69 -4.75 10.28
C ASN A 30 0.78 -4.76 9.89
N ASP A 31 1.32 -3.60 9.66
CA ASP A 31 2.72 -3.43 9.30
C ASP A 31 3.10 -4.02 7.92
N VAL A 32 2.14 -4.38 7.10
CA VAL A 32 2.45 -4.93 5.78
C VAL A 32 3.12 -3.86 4.92
N ASP A 33 3.99 -4.28 4.04
CA ASP A 33 4.66 -3.34 3.14
C ASP A 33 4.14 -3.58 1.71
N TRP A 34 3.30 -2.68 1.27
CA TRP A 34 2.74 -2.70 -0.07
C TRP A 34 3.19 -1.49 -0.88
N THR A 35 4.38 -1.00 -0.61
CA THR A 35 4.92 0.18 -1.29
C THR A 35 4.90 -0.04 -2.81
N ASN A 36 4.32 0.88 -3.53
CA ASN A 36 4.22 0.87 -4.97
C ASN A 36 3.53 -0.37 -5.56
N CYS A 37 2.77 -1.09 -4.77
CA CYS A 37 2.05 -2.23 -5.29
C CYS A 37 0.88 -1.79 -6.14
N ASN A 38 0.59 -2.54 -7.16
CA ASN A 38 -0.51 -2.23 -8.05
C ASN A 38 -1.57 -3.31 -7.91
N PHE A 39 -2.65 -3.00 -7.19
CA PHE A 39 -3.72 -3.94 -7.04
C PHE A 39 -4.72 -3.64 -8.15
N VAL A 40 -4.95 -4.64 -8.98
CA VAL A 40 -5.84 -4.41 -10.09
C VAL A 40 -7.23 -4.18 -9.63
N GLU A 41 -8.02 -3.64 -10.51
CA GLU A 41 -9.36 -3.22 -10.21
C GLU A 41 -10.19 -4.09 -9.32
N SER A 42 -10.99 -3.49 -8.56
CA SER A 42 -12.01 -4.17 -7.77
C SER A 42 -11.49 -5.10 -6.68
N THR A 43 -10.30 -4.83 -6.19
CA THR A 43 -9.78 -5.63 -5.09
C THR A 43 -10.66 -5.46 -3.86
N ASP A 44 -10.99 -6.55 -3.21
CA ASP A 44 -11.82 -6.50 -2.02
C ASP A 44 -10.94 -6.66 -0.77
N LEU A 45 -10.76 -5.56 -0.05
CA LEU A 45 -10.00 -5.54 1.17
C LEU A 45 -10.89 -5.11 2.33
N SER A 46 -12.18 -5.44 2.26
CA SER A 46 -13.09 -5.02 3.31
C SER A 46 -12.78 -5.74 4.61
N GLY A 47 -12.89 -5.04 5.70
CA GLY A 47 -12.71 -5.62 7.02
C GLY A 47 -11.28 -6.03 7.36
N VAL A 48 -10.29 -5.51 6.65
CA VAL A 48 -8.91 -5.93 6.89
C VAL A 48 -8.18 -5.08 7.91
N ALA A 49 -7.11 -5.60 8.47
CA ALA A 49 -6.27 -4.89 9.41
C ALA A 49 -5.02 -4.44 8.66
N LEU A 50 -4.84 -3.13 8.55
CA LEU A 50 -3.70 -2.56 7.85
C LEU A 50 -3.08 -1.44 8.69
N ALA A 51 -3.14 -1.55 10.01
CA ALA A 51 -2.57 -0.52 10.85
C ALA A 51 -1.06 -0.46 10.66
N ASN A 52 -0.52 0.72 10.57
CA ASN A 52 0.89 0.97 10.40
C ASN A 52 1.43 0.46 9.04
N ALA A 53 0.57 0.17 8.09
CA ALA A 53 1.02 -0.37 6.81
C ALA A 53 1.79 0.67 6.00
N GLU A 54 2.75 0.20 5.23
CA GLU A 54 3.47 1.05 4.32
C GLU A 54 2.83 0.89 2.97
N MET A 55 2.10 1.90 2.53
CA MET A 55 1.40 1.82 1.26
C MET A 55 1.71 3.02 0.37
N SER A 56 2.92 3.56 0.50
CA SER A 56 3.30 4.70 -0.29
C SER A 56 3.29 4.31 -1.78
N GLY A 57 2.64 5.10 -2.59
CA GLY A 57 2.58 4.84 -4.02
C GLY A 57 1.70 3.67 -4.44
N VAL A 58 0.92 3.10 -3.52
CA VAL A 58 0.08 1.96 -3.85
C VAL A 58 -1.04 2.38 -4.79
N ASN A 59 -1.44 1.49 -5.67
CA ASN A 59 -2.60 1.74 -6.51
C ASN A 59 -3.74 0.84 -6.04
N LEU A 60 -4.75 1.45 -5.42
CA LEU A 60 -5.92 0.75 -4.95
C LEU A 60 -7.19 1.36 -5.55
N ALA A 61 -7.08 1.91 -6.73
CA ALA A 61 -8.24 2.51 -7.39
C ALA A 61 -9.36 1.48 -7.52
N LEU A 62 -10.55 1.89 -7.25
CA LEU A 62 -11.76 1.08 -7.33
C LEU A 62 -11.81 -0.06 -6.30
N ALA A 63 -10.90 -0.09 -5.36
CA ALA A 63 -10.89 -1.16 -4.35
C ALA A 63 -11.98 -0.93 -3.30
N ASN A 64 -12.42 -2.00 -2.70
CA ASN A 64 -13.36 -1.91 -1.59
C ASN A 64 -12.59 -2.13 -0.29
N ILE A 65 -12.47 -1.09 0.55
CA ILE A 65 -11.72 -1.18 1.78
C ILE A 65 -12.60 -0.81 2.97
N GLU A 66 -13.89 -0.99 2.85
CA GLU A 66 -14.78 -0.59 3.92
C GLU A 66 -14.56 -1.38 5.21
N LYS A 67 -14.84 -0.75 6.32
CA LYS A 67 -14.77 -1.37 7.64
C LYS A 67 -13.37 -1.87 8.00
N SER A 68 -12.35 -1.27 7.43
CA SER A 68 -10.97 -1.68 7.67
C SER A 68 -10.25 -0.80 8.67
N GLN A 69 -9.20 -1.32 9.29
CA GLN A 69 -8.39 -0.56 10.23
C GLN A 69 -7.10 -0.17 9.53
N ILE A 70 -6.98 1.11 9.17
CA ILE A 70 -5.84 1.58 8.40
C ILE A 70 -5.13 2.72 9.17
N ASN A 71 -5.29 2.74 10.46
CA ASN A 71 -4.73 3.83 11.25
C ASN A 71 -3.20 3.83 11.20
N ASN A 72 -2.62 4.98 11.19
CA ASN A 72 -1.18 5.19 11.16
C ASN A 72 -0.49 4.64 9.90
N ALA A 73 -1.21 4.44 8.83
CA ALA A 73 -0.62 3.91 7.61
C ALA A 73 -0.01 5.02 6.77
N ASN A 74 1.03 4.70 6.04
CA ASN A 74 1.60 5.66 5.11
C ASN A 74 0.99 5.38 3.73
N MET A 75 0.07 6.25 3.33
CA MET A 75 -0.65 6.11 2.08
C MET A 75 -0.28 7.24 1.10
N SER A 76 0.89 7.85 1.33
CA SER A 76 1.27 9.00 0.52
C SER A 76 1.47 8.60 -0.93
N PHE A 77 1.18 9.49 -1.84
CA PHE A 77 1.31 9.27 -3.27
C PHE A 77 0.47 8.09 -3.80
N GLY A 78 -0.45 7.57 -3.03
CA GLY A 78 -1.26 6.45 -3.47
C GLY A 78 -2.37 6.86 -4.41
N ASN A 79 -2.87 5.94 -5.18
CA ASN A 79 -4.01 6.19 -6.06
C ASN A 79 -5.22 5.50 -5.46
N PHE A 80 -6.17 6.31 -4.96
CA PHE A 80 -7.36 5.81 -4.32
C PHE A 80 -8.62 6.32 -5.02
N ILE A 81 -8.54 6.53 -6.33
CA ILE A 81 -9.70 7.01 -7.07
C ILE A 81 -10.82 5.99 -6.97
N SER A 82 -11.97 6.43 -6.54
CA SER A 82 -13.15 5.60 -6.38
C SER A 82 -12.97 4.42 -5.41
N THR A 83 -12.05 4.54 -4.50
CA THR A 83 -11.87 3.53 -3.46
C THR A 83 -12.95 3.74 -2.39
N ASN A 84 -13.55 2.67 -1.93
CA ASN A 84 -14.57 2.74 -0.90
C ASN A 84 -13.94 2.57 0.47
N PHE A 85 -13.89 3.65 1.26
CA PHE A 85 -13.34 3.60 2.60
C PHE A 85 -14.44 3.72 3.67
N ASN A 86 -15.68 3.45 3.33
CA ASN A 86 -16.78 3.65 4.27
C ASN A 86 -16.55 2.91 5.58
N ASN A 87 -16.74 3.61 6.68
CA ASN A 87 -16.62 3.05 8.00
C ASN A 87 -15.21 2.52 8.33
N SER A 88 -14.21 2.96 7.61
CA SER A 88 -12.85 2.56 7.90
C SER A 88 -12.17 3.56 8.83
N ASN A 89 -11.22 3.09 9.59
CA ASN A 89 -10.48 3.93 10.51
C ASN A 89 -9.17 4.36 9.85
N LEU A 90 -9.09 5.63 9.48
CA LEU A 90 -7.89 6.17 8.85
C LEU A 90 -7.14 7.12 9.79
N TYR A 91 -7.35 6.99 11.08
CA TYR A 91 -6.77 7.91 12.04
C TYR A 91 -5.25 7.97 11.90
N ALA A 92 -4.73 9.18 11.82
CA ALA A 92 -3.30 9.44 11.74
C ALA A 92 -2.61 8.84 10.49
N SER A 93 -3.37 8.50 9.46
CA SER A 93 -2.77 8.02 8.24
C SER A 93 -2.26 9.19 7.40
N ASN A 94 -1.19 8.95 6.66
CA ASN A 94 -0.60 9.98 5.83
C ASN A 94 -1.10 9.82 4.38
N LEU A 95 -1.91 10.75 3.93
CA LEU A 95 -2.42 10.73 2.57
C LEU A 95 -1.85 11.87 1.72
N GLN A 96 -0.69 12.38 2.08
CA GLN A 96 -0.11 13.48 1.33
C GLN A 96 0.12 13.09 -0.12
N TYR A 97 -0.29 13.93 -1.01
CA TYR A 97 -0.15 13.73 -2.45
C TYR A 97 -0.88 12.48 -2.97
N ALA A 98 -1.80 11.95 -2.21
CA ALA A 98 -2.59 10.83 -2.68
C ALA A 98 -3.64 11.34 -3.65
N ASN A 99 -4.02 10.50 -4.59
CA ASN A 99 -5.04 10.85 -5.58
C ASN A 99 -6.35 10.17 -5.17
N CYS A 100 -7.32 10.95 -4.81
CA CYS A 100 -8.60 10.40 -4.36
C CYS A 100 -9.76 10.81 -5.23
#